data_4bc352e8ffb72f9208c34df97cb4b50e
#
_entry.id   4bc352e8ffb72f9208c34df97cb4b50e
#
_cell.length_a   1.000
_cell.length_b   1.000
_cell.length_c   1.000
_cell.angle_alpha   90.00
_cell.angle_beta   90.00
_cell.angle_gamma   90.00
#
_symmetry.space_group_name_H-M   'P 1'
#
loop_
_entity.id
_entity.type
_entity.pdbx_description
1 polymer ?
#
loop_
_entity_poly.entity_id
_entity_poly.type
_entity_poly.pdbx_seq_one_letter_code
_entity_poly.pdbx_strand_id
1 'polypeptide(L)'
;MKIFKDTGLMEQSAHFGWQDKDLALFGLREGYKNSADDLVEIAISNGNDNKTLDTYIFPILFSYRHSIELSLKHIYLRAKGVMPKGGHDLLALWNTIKKEIIDEMINSDDFLNQVKAYKEHFFEYSLDGISLDKIRLLLKELQEANQAISEIDTSNKQIDQNAEVWRYLISTDDQLFFSCSHSIDYVVLKESFNYIYEVFDFVYHIVDEYLSS
;
A
#
# COMPACT_ATOMS: atom_id res chain seq x y z
N MET A 1 19.90 8.71 -28.63
CA MET A 1 19.98 8.42 -27.19
C MET A 1 19.26 7.11 -26.92
N LYS A 2 19.79 6.22 -26.08
CA LYS A 2 19.11 4.96 -25.67
C LYS A 2 18.81 5.07 -24.17
N ILE A 3 17.58 4.79 -23.75
CA ILE A 3 17.18 4.82 -22.35
C ILE A 3 17.84 3.67 -21.59
N PHE A 4 17.75 2.44 -22.14
CA PHE A 4 18.38 1.26 -21.54
C PHE A 4 19.82 1.13 -22.07
N LYS A 5 20.76 1.72 -21.31
CA LYS A 5 22.19 1.68 -21.62
C LYS A 5 22.97 1.42 -20.35
N ASP A 6 23.68 0.30 -20.31
CA ASP A 6 24.66 0.02 -19.27
C ASP A 6 25.96 0.77 -19.59
N THR A 7 26.43 1.57 -18.65
CA THR A 7 27.70 2.30 -18.75
C THR A 7 28.82 1.62 -17.96
N GLY A 8 28.53 0.52 -17.25
CA GLY A 8 29.45 -0.19 -16.37
C GLY A 8 29.76 0.50 -15.05
N LEU A 9 29.09 1.62 -14.73
CA LEU A 9 29.22 2.33 -13.45
C LEU A 9 28.18 1.79 -12.47
N MET A 10 28.60 0.90 -11.59
CA MET A 10 27.68 0.19 -10.65
C MET A 10 26.94 1.16 -9.74
N GLU A 11 27.58 2.22 -9.27
CA GLU A 11 26.99 3.24 -8.40
C GLU A 11 25.94 4.13 -9.09
N GLN A 12 25.77 4.00 -10.40
CA GLN A 12 24.81 4.76 -11.20
C GLN A 12 23.83 3.84 -11.94
N SER A 13 23.88 2.53 -11.66
CA SER A 13 23.16 1.52 -12.43
C SER A 13 22.17 0.77 -11.54
N ALA A 14 20.95 0.60 -12.04
CA ALA A 14 19.95 -0.27 -11.44
C ALA A 14 19.96 -1.63 -12.17
N HIS A 15 19.91 -2.71 -11.42
CA HIS A 15 19.83 -4.08 -11.93
C HIS A 15 18.43 -4.65 -11.65
N PHE A 16 17.70 -5.00 -12.68
CA PHE A 16 16.35 -5.55 -12.59
C PHE A 16 16.09 -6.65 -13.63
N GLY A 17 15.03 -7.43 -13.43
CA GLY A 17 14.63 -8.50 -14.35
C GLY A 17 15.26 -9.87 -14.04
N TRP A 18 16.04 -9.98 -12.94
CA TRP A 18 16.63 -11.24 -12.46
C TRP A 18 15.86 -11.86 -11.27
N GLN A 19 14.95 -11.10 -10.70
CA GLN A 19 14.19 -11.47 -9.52
C GLN A 19 13.17 -12.57 -9.86
N ASP A 20 12.94 -13.48 -8.91
CA ASP A 20 11.74 -14.31 -8.91
C ASP A 20 10.49 -13.48 -8.53
N LYS A 21 9.34 -14.12 -8.46
CA LYS A 21 8.07 -13.42 -8.20
C LYS A 21 8.01 -12.78 -6.82
N ASP A 22 8.56 -13.45 -5.82
CA ASP A 22 8.56 -12.99 -4.42
C ASP A 22 9.47 -11.77 -4.26
N LEU A 23 10.72 -11.88 -4.69
CA LEU A 23 11.69 -10.77 -4.69
C LEU A 23 11.24 -9.60 -5.56
N ALA A 24 10.55 -9.86 -6.67
CA ALA A 24 10.03 -8.79 -7.53
C ALA A 24 8.94 -7.98 -6.82
N LEU A 25 7.99 -8.64 -6.13
CA LEU A 25 6.96 -7.95 -5.35
C LEU A 25 7.54 -7.24 -4.13
N PHE A 26 8.47 -7.88 -3.43
CA PHE A 26 9.20 -7.24 -2.33
C PHE A 26 9.88 -5.94 -2.81
N GLY A 27 10.69 -6.00 -3.85
CA GLY A 27 11.41 -4.83 -4.37
C GLY A 27 10.48 -3.73 -4.87
N LEU A 28 9.34 -4.08 -5.49
CA LEU A 28 8.36 -3.11 -5.94
C LEU A 28 7.65 -2.41 -4.77
N ARG A 29 7.13 -3.17 -3.78
CA ARG A 29 6.42 -2.58 -2.64
C ARG A 29 7.33 -1.66 -1.83
N GLU A 30 8.59 -2.10 -1.56
CA GLU A 30 9.61 -1.30 -0.88
C GLU A 30 9.97 -0.04 -1.68
N GLY A 31 10.23 -0.20 -2.98
CA GLY A 31 10.61 0.90 -3.84
C GLY A 31 9.56 2.00 -3.90
N TYR A 32 8.27 1.65 -4.04
CA TYR A 32 7.19 2.64 -4.04
C TYR A 32 7.00 3.29 -2.68
N LYS A 33 7.05 2.51 -1.58
CA LYS A 33 6.94 3.02 -0.22
C LYS A 33 8.05 4.01 0.10
N ASN A 34 9.30 3.63 -0.13
CA ASN A 34 10.45 4.48 0.15
C ASN A 34 10.47 5.74 -0.73
N SER A 35 10.09 5.63 -2.01
CA SER A 35 9.96 6.79 -2.89
C SER A 35 8.91 7.78 -2.39
N ALA A 36 7.79 7.29 -1.84
CA ALA A 36 6.78 8.16 -1.25
C ALA A 36 7.29 8.86 0.01
N ASP A 37 8.00 8.15 0.90
CA ASP A 37 8.61 8.72 2.09
C ASP A 37 9.61 9.83 1.74
N ASP A 38 10.50 9.57 0.77
CA ASP A 38 11.47 10.56 0.31
C ASP A 38 10.79 11.82 -0.25
N LEU A 39 9.71 11.64 -1.02
CA LEU A 39 8.94 12.76 -1.56
C LEU A 39 8.21 13.54 -0.46
N VAL A 40 7.71 12.87 0.59
CA VAL A 40 7.12 13.54 1.76
C VAL A 40 8.18 14.38 2.48
N GLU A 41 9.38 13.84 2.73
CA GLU A 41 10.47 14.60 3.36
C GLU A 41 10.87 15.82 2.51
N ILE A 42 10.93 15.68 1.20
CA ILE A 42 11.20 16.79 0.29
C ILE A 42 10.07 17.84 0.37
N ALA A 43 8.81 17.42 0.37
CA ALA A 43 7.69 18.34 0.46
C ALA A 43 7.70 19.13 1.78
N ILE A 44 7.91 18.45 2.91
CA ILE A 44 7.97 19.08 4.24
C ILE A 44 9.18 20.05 4.33
N SER A 45 10.36 19.65 3.85
CA SER A 45 11.55 20.48 3.88
C SER A 45 11.43 21.75 3.01
N ASN A 46 10.58 21.72 2.00
CA ASN A 46 10.26 22.85 1.13
C ASN A 46 8.89 23.49 1.47
N GLY A 47 8.45 23.44 2.71
CA GLY A 47 7.14 23.89 3.16
C GLY A 47 6.77 25.35 2.85
N ASN A 48 7.72 26.16 2.41
CA ASN A 48 7.47 27.54 1.92
C ASN A 48 7.19 27.61 0.40
N ASP A 49 7.28 26.49 -0.31
CA ASP A 49 7.00 26.40 -1.74
C ASP A 49 5.66 25.69 -1.97
N ASN A 50 4.61 26.46 -2.13
CA ASN A 50 3.27 25.94 -2.40
C ASN A 50 3.24 25.06 -3.65
N LYS A 51 4.06 25.32 -4.66
CA LYS A 51 4.11 24.48 -5.87
C LYS A 51 4.57 23.08 -5.54
N THR A 52 5.61 22.92 -4.73
CA THR A 52 6.08 21.60 -4.28
C THR A 52 5.02 20.92 -3.43
N LEU A 53 4.43 21.61 -2.45
CA LEU A 53 3.37 21.07 -1.61
C LEU A 53 2.17 20.57 -2.44
N ASP A 54 1.68 21.41 -3.37
CA ASP A 54 0.45 21.13 -4.12
C ASP A 54 0.65 20.09 -5.25
N THR A 55 1.88 19.88 -5.71
CA THR A 55 2.13 18.94 -6.83
C THR A 55 2.70 17.59 -6.40
N TYR A 56 3.47 17.53 -5.32
CA TYR A 56 4.08 16.28 -4.86
C TYR A 56 3.06 15.33 -4.23
N ILE A 57 1.93 15.84 -3.77
CA ILE A 57 0.85 15.01 -3.19
C ILE A 57 0.39 13.90 -4.14
N PHE A 58 0.34 14.14 -5.45
CA PHE A 58 -0.12 13.16 -6.43
C PHE A 58 0.81 11.95 -6.56
N PRO A 59 2.12 12.10 -6.86
CA PRO A 59 3.03 10.97 -6.90
C PRO A 59 3.21 10.31 -5.52
N ILE A 60 3.11 11.05 -4.42
CA ILE A 60 3.15 10.50 -3.06
C ILE A 60 1.98 9.55 -2.84
N LEU A 61 0.74 10.00 -3.03
CA LEU A 61 -0.45 9.18 -2.82
C LEU A 61 -0.53 8.00 -3.80
N PHE A 62 -0.14 8.21 -5.05
CA PHE A 62 -0.02 7.11 -6.00
C PHE A 62 0.97 6.04 -5.50
N SER A 63 2.16 6.44 -5.08
CA SER A 63 3.21 5.52 -4.64
C SER A 63 2.82 4.77 -3.37
N TYR A 64 2.30 5.47 -2.37
CA TYR A 64 1.79 4.82 -1.15
C TYR A 64 0.67 3.83 -1.44
N ARG A 65 -0.36 4.26 -2.20
CA ARG A 65 -1.47 3.38 -2.56
C ARG A 65 -0.99 2.14 -3.32
N HIS A 66 -0.05 2.33 -4.24
CA HIS A 66 0.48 1.22 -5.03
C HIS A 66 1.33 0.26 -4.17
N SER A 67 2.13 0.78 -3.23
CA SER A 67 2.88 -0.06 -2.30
C SER A 67 1.96 -0.94 -1.44
N ILE A 68 0.83 -0.40 -0.97
CA ILE A 68 -0.20 -1.15 -0.23
C ILE A 68 -0.82 -2.25 -1.09
N GLU A 69 -1.19 -1.93 -2.32
CA GLU A 69 -1.72 -2.91 -3.27
C GLU A 69 -0.73 -4.07 -3.50
N LEU A 70 0.54 -3.73 -3.70
CA LEU A 70 1.61 -4.71 -3.89
C LEU A 70 1.85 -5.55 -2.62
N SER A 71 1.76 -4.95 -1.43
CA SER A 71 1.86 -5.67 -0.16
C SER A 71 0.75 -6.71 -0.01
N LEU A 72 -0.48 -6.34 -0.30
CA LEU A 72 -1.62 -7.27 -0.30
C LEU A 72 -1.41 -8.42 -1.30
N LYS A 73 -0.98 -8.10 -2.52
CA LYS A 73 -0.68 -9.11 -3.55
C LYS A 73 0.48 -10.03 -3.14
N HIS A 74 1.47 -9.48 -2.44
CA HIS A 74 2.62 -10.24 -1.95
C HIS A 74 2.22 -11.24 -0.86
N ILE A 75 1.43 -10.82 0.12
CA ILE A 75 0.85 -11.71 1.14
C ILE A 75 0.08 -12.88 0.48
N TYR A 76 -0.76 -12.56 -0.49
CA TYR A 76 -1.56 -13.58 -1.18
C TYR A 76 -0.69 -14.53 -2.00
N LEU A 77 0.28 -14.01 -2.75
CA LEU A 77 1.21 -14.83 -3.50
C LEU A 77 1.98 -15.79 -2.58
N ARG A 78 2.47 -15.29 -1.44
CA ARG A 78 3.20 -16.11 -0.47
C ARG A 78 2.32 -17.22 0.09
N ALA A 79 1.08 -16.91 0.45
CA ALA A 79 0.14 -17.87 1.05
C ALA A 79 -0.38 -18.92 0.06
N LYS A 80 -0.66 -18.54 -1.18
CA LYS A 80 -1.37 -19.39 -2.16
C LYS A 80 -0.52 -19.78 -3.38
N GLY A 81 0.70 -19.26 -3.53
CA GLY A 81 1.59 -19.54 -4.66
C GLY A 81 1.17 -18.92 -6.00
N VAL A 82 0.07 -18.16 -6.02
CA VAL A 82 -0.48 -17.51 -7.21
C VAL A 82 -0.88 -16.07 -6.93
N MET A 83 -0.94 -15.24 -7.97
CA MET A 83 -1.43 -13.87 -7.83
C MET A 83 -2.95 -13.84 -7.57
N PRO A 84 -3.44 -12.94 -6.70
CA PRO A 84 -4.87 -12.81 -6.44
C PRO A 84 -5.62 -12.33 -7.69
N LYS A 85 -6.86 -12.76 -7.84
CA LYS A 85 -7.81 -12.19 -8.79
C LYS A 85 -8.43 -10.95 -8.13
N GLY A 86 -8.47 -9.81 -8.78
CA GLY A 86 -9.13 -8.64 -8.18
C GLY A 86 -8.57 -7.27 -8.57
N GLY A 87 -7.67 -7.22 -9.52
CA GLY A 87 -7.25 -5.93 -10.11
C GLY A 87 -6.58 -4.99 -9.09
N HIS A 88 -7.16 -3.79 -8.94
CA HIS A 88 -6.64 -2.70 -8.13
C HIS A 88 -7.56 -2.32 -6.95
N ASP A 89 -8.63 -3.07 -6.72
CA ASP A 89 -9.57 -2.85 -5.62
C ASP A 89 -8.96 -3.31 -4.28
N LEU A 90 -8.53 -2.35 -3.46
CA LEU A 90 -7.85 -2.61 -2.18
C LEU A 90 -8.77 -3.34 -1.18
N LEU A 91 -10.06 -2.97 -1.14
CA LEU A 91 -11.01 -3.59 -0.22
C LEU A 91 -11.33 -5.03 -0.64
N ALA A 92 -11.46 -5.29 -1.94
CA ALA A 92 -11.66 -6.63 -2.46
C ALA A 92 -10.43 -7.51 -2.17
N LEU A 93 -9.21 -7.01 -2.40
CA LEU A 93 -7.97 -7.69 -2.05
C LEU A 93 -7.86 -7.98 -0.55
N TRP A 94 -8.13 -6.98 0.29
CA TRP A 94 -8.11 -7.12 1.74
C TRP A 94 -9.12 -8.15 2.24
N ASN A 95 -10.37 -8.07 1.78
CA ASN A 95 -11.41 -9.04 2.17
C ASN A 95 -11.06 -10.46 1.75
N THR A 96 -10.41 -10.63 0.60
CA THR A 96 -9.92 -11.94 0.14
C THR A 96 -8.83 -12.48 1.07
N ILE A 97 -7.83 -11.66 1.39
CA ILE A 97 -6.74 -12.04 2.30
C ILE A 97 -7.27 -12.35 3.69
N LYS A 98 -8.15 -11.48 4.23
CA LYS A 98 -8.76 -11.72 5.53
C LYS A 98 -9.45 -13.07 5.57
N LYS A 99 -10.34 -13.33 4.61
CA LYS A 99 -11.15 -14.55 4.57
C LYS A 99 -10.34 -15.81 4.30
N GLU A 100 -9.45 -15.77 3.30
CA GLU A 100 -8.78 -16.97 2.77
C GLU A 100 -7.43 -17.27 3.44
N ILE A 101 -6.91 -16.34 4.25
CA ILE A 101 -5.61 -16.48 4.88
C ILE A 101 -5.71 -16.22 6.38
N ILE A 102 -6.07 -14.99 6.78
CA ILE A 102 -6.03 -14.58 8.20
C ILE A 102 -7.03 -15.37 9.03
N ASP A 103 -8.29 -15.48 8.57
CA ASP A 103 -9.33 -16.20 9.31
C ASP A 103 -9.04 -17.71 9.38
N GLU A 104 -8.42 -18.30 8.34
CA GLU A 104 -7.96 -19.69 8.37
C GLU A 104 -6.84 -19.89 9.38
N MET A 105 -5.86 -18.98 9.42
CA MET A 105 -4.72 -19.05 10.33
C MET A 105 -5.13 -18.85 11.79
N ILE A 106 -5.98 -17.87 12.09
CA ILE A 106 -6.45 -17.58 13.46
C ILE A 106 -7.22 -18.76 14.06
N ASN A 107 -7.90 -19.56 13.24
CA ASN A 107 -8.62 -20.75 13.69
C ASN A 107 -7.74 -22.01 13.81
N SER A 108 -6.45 -21.93 13.50
CA SER A 108 -5.50 -23.03 13.64
C SER A 108 -4.82 -23.00 15.02
N ASP A 109 -4.90 -24.11 15.77
CA ASP A 109 -4.21 -24.24 17.06
C ASP A 109 -2.69 -24.15 16.89
N ASP A 110 -2.14 -24.66 15.78
CA ASP A 110 -0.72 -24.59 15.48
C ASP A 110 -0.27 -23.13 15.27
N PHE A 111 -1.06 -22.33 14.54
CA PHE A 111 -0.81 -20.91 14.33
C PHE A 111 -0.82 -20.13 15.66
N LEU A 112 -1.82 -20.35 16.51
CA LEU A 112 -1.91 -19.68 17.81
C LEU A 112 -0.70 -19.98 18.71
N ASN A 113 -0.14 -21.18 18.62
CA ASN A 113 1.06 -21.57 19.37
C ASN A 113 2.32 -20.88 18.79
N GLN A 114 2.43 -20.78 17.47
CA GLN A 114 3.54 -20.06 16.80
C GLN A 114 3.50 -18.57 17.07
N VAL A 115 2.34 -17.93 16.97
CA VAL A 115 2.17 -16.49 17.27
C VAL A 115 2.56 -16.17 18.71
N LYS A 116 2.33 -17.09 19.66
CA LYS A 116 2.80 -16.88 21.04
C LYS A 116 4.31 -16.83 21.15
N ALA A 117 5.03 -17.63 20.37
CA ALA A 117 6.50 -17.56 20.30
C ALA A 117 7.00 -16.26 19.64
N TYR A 118 6.28 -15.78 18.63
CA TYR A 118 6.57 -14.51 17.95
C TYR A 118 6.26 -13.28 18.80
N LYS A 119 5.26 -13.32 19.69
CA LYS A 119 4.93 -12.22 20.61
C LYS A 119 6.13 -11.78 21.45
N GLU A 120 7.08 -12.66 21.74
CA GLU A 120 8.29 -12.31 22.48
C GLU A 120 9.33 -11.57 21.63
N HIS A 121 9.25 -11.65 20.29
CA HIS A 121 10.21 -11.05 19.37
C HIS A 121 9.70 -9.78 18.67
N PHE A 122 8.38 -9.61 18.52
CA PHE A 122 7.74 -8.46 17.88
C PHE A 122 6.89 -7.70 18.89
N PHE A 123 7.54 -6.91 19.72
CA PHE A 123 6.99 -6.30 20.95
C PHE A 123 5.84 -5.31 20.77
N GLU A 124 5.51 -4.85 19.57
CA GLU A 124 4.48 -3.82 19.36
C GLU A 124 3.24 -4.32 18.64
N TYR A 125 3.30 -5.45 17.97
CA TYR A 125 2.20 -5.95 17.14
C TYR A 125 1.72 -7.32 17.63
N SER A 126 0.75 -7.34 18.53
CA SER A 126 -0.04 -8.55 18.72
C SER A 126 -1.16 -8.55 17.70
N LEU A 127 -1.54 -9.72 17.13
CA LEU A 127 -2.77 -9.83 16.35
C LEU A 127 -4.00 -9.35 17.15
N ASP A 128 -3.96 -9.47 18.47
CA ASP A 128 -4.96 -8.92 19.39
C ASP A 128 -4.90 -7.38 19.50
N GLY A 129 -3.77 -6.75 19.17
CA GLY A 129 -3.56 -5.30 19.14
C GLY A 129 -3.69 -4.68 17.76
N ILE A 130 -3.67 -5.51 16.70
CA ILE A 130 -3.94 -5.06 15.33
C ILE A 130 -5.45 -4.94 15.19
N SER A 131 -5.96 -3.73 15.14
CA SER A 131 -7.34 -3.50 14.78
C SER A 131 -7.53 -3.75 13.28
N LEU A 132 -7.94 -4.96 12.91
CA LEU A 132 -8.30 -5.31 11.53
C LEU A 132 -9.40 -4.37 10.99
N ASP A 133 -10.26 -3.87 11.87
CA ASP A 133 -11.27 -2.86 11.53
C ASP A 133 -10.62 -1.51 11.23
N LYS A 134 -9.58 -1.10 11.96
CA LYS A 134 -8.82 0.12 11.65
C LYS A 134 -8.16 0.04 10.29
N ILE A 135 -7.52 -1.08 9.96
CA ILE A 135 -6.95 -1.31 8.61
C ILE A 135 -8.03 -1.19 7.54
N ARG A 136 -9.18 -1.85 7.73
CA ARG A 136 -10.28 -1.79 6.79
C ARG A 136 -10.80 -0.36 6.59
N LEU A 137 -10.90 0.42 7.67
CA LEU A 137 -11.33 1.83 7.60
C LEU A 137 -10.33 2.68 6.83
N LEU A 138 -9.02 2.54 7.08
CA LEU A 138 -7.97 3.28 6.36
C LEU A 138 -7.94 2.91 4.87
N LEU A 139 -8.06 1.63 4.53
CA LEU A 139 -8.13 1.19 3.14
C LEU A 139 -9.38 1.73 2.44
N LYS A 140 -10.51 1.78 3.16
CA LYS A 140 -11.75 2.37 2.66
C LYS A 140 -11.58 3.86 2.41
N GLU A 141 -11.04 4.61 3.35
CA GLU A 141 -10.76 6.04 3.21
C GLU A 141 -9.86 6.30 2.00
N LEU A 142 -8.77 5.52 1.86
CA LEU A 142 -7.85 5.64 0.72
C LEU A 142 -8.52 5.35 -0.63
N GLN A 143 -9.38 4.35 -0.69
CA GLN A 143 -10.08 3.96 -1.93
C GLN A 143 -11.26 4.87 -2.26
N GLU A 144 -11.89 5.44 -1.24
CA GLU A 144 -13.01 6.37 -1.36
C GLU A 144 -12.56 7.83 -1.20
N ALA A 145 -11.27 8.12 -1.38
CA ALA A 145 -10.72 9.46 -1.15
C ALA A 145 -11.46 10.56 -1.93
N ASN A 146 -11.89 10.27 -3.15
CA ASN A 146 -12.72 11.16 -3.94
C ASN A 146 -14.16 11.35 -3.39
N GLN A 147 -14.63 10.44 -2.53
CA GLN A 147 -15.95 10.51 -1.89
C GLN A 147 -15.91 11.17 -0.50
N ALA A 148 -14.91 10.84 0.32
CA ALA A 148 -14.71 11.45 1.63
C ALA A 148 -14.51 12.97 1.53
N ILE A 149 -14.05 13.40 0.37
CA ILE A 149 -13.71 14.77 0.07
C ILE A 149 -14.90 15.53 -0.60
N SER A 150 -15.90 14.82 -1.15
CA SER A 150 -17.09 15.46 -1.75
C SER A 150 -18.35 15.20 -0.92
N GLU A 151 -18.56 15.96 0.16
CA GLU A 151 -19.85 15.96 0.89
C GLU A 151 -21.02 16.52 0.07
N ILE A 152 -20.77 17.06 -1.13
CA ILE A 152 -21.75 17.87 -1.88
C ILE A 152 -22.37 17.11 -3.07
N ASP A 153 -21.75 16.07 -3.61
CA ASP A 153 -22.34 15.33 -4.73
C ASP A 153 -22.47 13.84 -4.44
N THR A 154 -23.65 13.46 -3.94
CA THR A 154 -24.01 12.06 -3.65
C THR A 154 -24.33 11.25 -4.90
N SER A 155 -24.33 11.85 -6.09
CA SER A 155 -24.77 11.23 -7.36
C SER A 155 -23.62 10.50 -8.09
N ASN A 156 -22.36 10.83 -7.81
CA ASN A 156 -21.17 10.24 -8.49
C ASN A 156 -20.24 9.52 -7.51
N LYS A 157 -20.79 8.57 -6.76
CA LYS A 157 -19.99 7.70 -5.90
C LYS A 157 -19.22 6.67 -6.72
N GLN A 158 -18.11 7.04 -7.32
CA GLN A 158 -17.19 6.09 -7.93
C GLN A 158 -16.10 5.71 -6.91
N ILE A 159 -16.15 4.45 -6.50
CA ILE A 159 -15.03 3.82 -5.78
C ILE A 159 -13.87 3.75 -6.76
N ASP A 160 -12.67 4.17 -6.35
CA ASP A 160 -11.45 4.09 -7.19
C ASP A 160 -10.95 2.64 -7.32
N GLN A 161 -11.73 1.80 -8.02
CA GLN A 161 -11.41 0.39 -8.25
C GLN A 161 -10.23 0.18 -9.19
N ASN A 162 -9.96 1.18 -10.04
CA ASN A 162 -8.94 1.10 -11.08
C ASN A 162 -7.63 1.81 -10.71
N ALA A 163 -7.54 2.41 -9.51
CA ALA A 163 -6.40 3.22 -9.09
C ALA A 163 -6.13 4.41 -10.03
N GLU A 164 -7.17 5.10 -10.45
CA GLU A 164 -7.07 6.18 -11.46
C GLU A 164 -6.93 7.56 -10.84
N VAL A 165 -7.53 7.79 -9.67
CA VAL A 165 -7.63 9.11 -9.02
C VAL A 165 -6.29 9.80 -8.92
N TRP A 166 -5.29 9.12 -8.35
CA TRP A 166 -3.97 9.71 -8.11
C TRP A 166 -3.02 9.68 -9.31
N ARG A 167 -3.42 8.98 -10.39
CA ARG A 167 -2.64 8.93 -11.63
C ARG A 167 -3.04 10.00 -12.62
N TYR A 168 -4.34 10.29 -12.71
CA TYR A 168 -4.87 11.08 -13.81
C TYR A 168 -5.65 12.32 -13.38
N LEU A 169 -6.24 12.34 -12.18
CA LEU A 169 -7.15 13.38 -11.67
C LEU A 169 -8.39 13.63 -12.53
N ILE A 170 -8.46 13.03 -13.71
CA ILE A 170 -9.53 13.14 -14.69
C ILE A 170 -9.92 11.71 -15.06
N SER A 171 -11.22 11.43 -15.04
CA SER A 171 -11.77 10.13 -15.44
C SER A 171 -11.73 9.96 -16.96
N THR A 172 -11.99 8.74 -17.42
CA THR A 172 -12.16 8.43 -18.86
C THR A 172 -13.31 9.17 -19.51
N ASP A 173 -14.27 9.68 -18.73
CA ASP A 173 -15.42 10.48 -19.18
C ASP A 173 -15.14 12.00 -19.13
N ASP A 174 -13.87 12.40 -19.04
CA ASP A 174 -13.42 13.80 -19.00
C ASP A 174 -13.96 14.60 -17.80
N GLN A 175 -14.17 13.91 -16.67
CA GLN A 175 -14.63 14.54 -15.42
C GLN A 175 -13.50 14.57 -14.40
N LEU A 176 -13.36 15.69 -13.66
CA LEU A 176 -12.45 15.80 -12.53
C LEU A 176 -12.94 14.89 -11.38
N PHE A 177 -12.01 14.14 -10.76
CA PHE A 177 -12.32 13.33 -9.57
C PHE A 177 -12.61 14.21 -8.34
N PHE A 178 -12.05 15.41 -8.29
CA PHE A 178 -12.26 16.36 -7.19
C PHE A 178 -12.99 17.59 -7.67
N SER A 179 -14.13 17.89 -7.06
CA SER A 179 -14.96 19.04 -7.41
C SER A 179 -14.62 20.31 -6.62
N CYS A 180 -13.81 20.20 -5.57
CA CYS A 180 -13.39 21.31 -4.74
C CYS A 180 -11.96 21.16 -4.21
N SER A 181 -11.43 22.20 -3.57
CA SER A 181 -10.08 22.19 -2.99
C SER A 181 -10.06 21.40 -1.68
N HIS A 182 -8.99 20.64 -1.50
CA HIS A 182 -8.70 19.83 -0.32
C HIS A 182 -7.32 20.10 0.21
N SER A 183 -7.09 19.83 1.49
CA SER A 183 -5.76 19.86 2.10
C SER A 183 -5.49 18.58 2.85
N ILE A 184 -4.24 18.12 2.78
CA ILE A 184 -3.74 16.93 3.46
C ILE A 184 -2.50 17.33 4.25
N ASP A 185 -2.41 16.87 5.48
CA ASP A 185 -1.21 16.98 6.30
C ASP A 185 -0.24 15.84 5.94
N TYR A 186 0.96 16.18 5.48
CA TYR A 186 1.96 15.20 5.06
C TYR A 186 2.49 14.32 6.19
N VAL A 187 2.54 14.84 7.43
CA VAL A 187 2.99 14.07 8.58
C VAL A 187 1.95 12.99 8.91
N VAL A 188 0.69 13.40 9.02
CA VAL A 188 -0.44 12.48 9.29
C VAL A 188 -0.57 11.44 8.17
N LEU A 189 -0.37 11.86 6.92
CA LEU A 189 -0.38 10.98 5.75
C LEU A 189 0.69 9.89 5.89
N LYS A 190 1.96 10.30 6.13
CA LYS A 190 3.10 9.39 6.28
C LYS A 190 2.88 8.41 7.44
N GLU A 191 2.44 8.89 8.60
CA GLU A 191 2.16 8.04 9.76
C GLU A 191 1.07 7.00 9.46
N SER A 192 0.00 7.40 8.77
CA SER A 192 -1.10 6.50 8.40
C SER A 192 -0.64 5.40 7.44
N PHE A 193 0.15 5.75 6.42
CA PHE A 193 0.66 4.78 5.47
C PHE A 193 1.73 3.87 6.07
N ASN A 194 2.60 4.39 6.92
CA ASN A 194 3.57 3.57 7.67
C ASN A 194 2.84 2.53 8.53
N TYR A 195 1.81 2.93 9.26
CA TYR A 195 1.02 1.99 10.05
C TYR A 195 0.44 0.84 9.19
N ILE A 196 -0.18 1.17 8.04
CA ILE A 196 -0.74 0.14 7.14
C ILE A 196 0.38 -0.78 6.63
N TYR A 197 1.49 -0.18 6.20
CA TYR A 197 2.60 -0.91 5.62
C TYR A 197 3.23 -1.88 6.61
N GLU A 198 3.50 -1.43 7.84
CA GLU A 198 4.06 -2.23 8.93
C GLU A 198 3.13 -3.41 9.30
N VAL A 199 1.83 -3.17 9.35
CA VAL A 199 0.85 -4.25 9.58
C VAL A 199 0.90 -5.29 8.46
N PHE A 200 0.98 -4.87 7.20
CA PHE A 200 1.04 -5.82 6.09
C PHE A 200 2.37 -6.56 6.02
N ASP A 201 3.47 -5.90 6.37
CA ASP A 201 4.77 -6.56 6.49
C ASP A 201 4.77 -7.61 7.60
N PHE A 202 4.19 -7.27 8.75
CA PHE A 202 3.98 -8.22 9.84
C PHE A 202 3.12 -9.43 9.42
N VAL A 203 1.99 -9.20 8.73
CA VAL A 203 1.14 -10.29 8.21
C VAL A 203 1.91 -11.16 7.21
N TYR A 204 2.71 -10.55 6.33
CA TYR A 204 3.55 -11.31 5.40
C TYR A 204 4.53 -12.23 6.14
N HIS A 205 5.24 -11.73 7.13
CA HIS A 205 6.20 -12.53 7.91
C HIS A 205 5.55 -13.66 8.69
N ILE A 206 4.37 -13.44 9.26
CA ILE A 206 3.61 -14.51 9.92
C ILE A 206 3.19 -15.60 8.93
N VAL A 207 2.71 -15.20 7.75
CA VAL A 207 2.35 -16.16 6.69
C VAL A 207 3.57 -16.95 6.23
N ASP A 208 4.69 -16.27 6.03
CA ASP A 208 5.95 -16.89 5.60
C ASP A 208 6.44 -17.95 6.61
N GLU A 209 6.44 -17.62 7.88
CA GLU A 209 6.85 -18.52 8.95
C GLU A 209 5.90 -19.70 9.11
N TYR A 210 4.59 -19.46 9.09
CA TYR A 210 3.58 -20.51 9.17
C TYR A 210 3.70 -21.55 8.06
N LEU A 211 4.07 -21.13 6.84
CA LEU A 211 4.26 -22.03 5.71
C LEU A 211 5.63 -22.70 5.68
N SER A 212 6.60 -22.21 6.45
CA SER A 212 7.97 -22.75 6.52
C SER A 212 8.14 -23.75 7.65
N SER A 213 7.17 -23.87 8.56
CA SER A 213 7.13 -24.80 9.70
C SER A 213 6.42 -26.09 9.34
#